data_88ebcb03e336244028eed65a81975626
#
_entry.id   88ebcb03e336244028eed65a81975626
#
_cell.length_a   1.000
_cell.length_b   1.000
_cell.length_c   1.000
_cell.angle_alpha   90.00
_cell.angle_beta   90.00
_cell.angle_gamma   90.00
#
_symmetry.space_group_name_H-M   'P 1'
#
loop_
_entity.id
_entity.type
_entity.pdbx_description
1 polymer ?
#
loop_
_entity_poly.entity_id
_entity_poly.type
_entity_poly.pdbx_seq_one_letter_code
_entity_poly.pdbx_strand_id
1 'polypeptide(L)'
;MVEFKKANIKMASQNASNIVFRKDYTAPDHQIESIDLSFDLIPTCTEVTSKIIAVPQEDRKSDDLILDGDDLTLVSIKIAGEDSFPGQYDMRPGKLIIHNIKERTEIEIVTRINPRNNLELSGLYMSKNNYITQCESEGFRRITYFPDRPDILAKYRVVIRAPKDYKDLLSNGNLVEQGELLDGRNYAIWEDPFPKPSYLFALVAGNFVAQEQKVTLSDGREALLQIWTEPANKGKTEFAMQSLVKAIKWDEERFGLDLDLDRFMIVATDDFNFGAMENKGLNIFNSKYVLADENVATDQDFANIEAVIGHEYFHNWTGDRVTCRDWFQLSLKEGLTVFREQEFSADMLGDESSRAVKRIDDVRVLRNSQFPEDAGPMAHPIRPESYRSINNFYTTTVYEKGAEVVRMYQTLFGKDGFRRGLLEYINRYDGTAATCDDFLNAMAESNYEDLSQFELWYSQAGTPRISVETKWDEIAKTFTLTLRQNNRTFPGKPAPKPLMIPVKIGILDDAGNDIPLQLEGEDSPDGTSRLLILDEAVQSWTFRNVSTKPLLSIGRGFSAPVIFNTEYTREQLAFLARHDSD
;
A
#
# COMPACT_ATOMS: atom_id res chain seq x y z
N MET A 1 24.82 -42.17 2.92
CA MET A 1 25.06 -41.10 1.93
C MET A 1 24.04 -41.03 0.79
N VAL A 2 23.48 -42.18 0.36
CA VAL A 2 22.45 -42.25 -0.72
C VAL A 2 21.06 -41.83 -0.23
N GLU A 3 20.70 -42.12 1.02
CA GLU A 3 19.39 -41.71 1.62
C GLU A 3 19.32 -40.21 1.92
N PHE A 4 20.42 -39.60 2.33
CA PHE A 4 20.48 -38.13 2.52
C PHE A 4 20.36 -37.35 1.20
N LYS A 5 20.88 -37.90 0.09
CA LYS A 5 20.69 -37.29 -1.24
C LYS A 5 19.25 -37.39 -1.73
N LYS A 6 18.55 -38.53 -1.45
CA LYS A 6 17.14 -38.69 -1.82
C LYS A 6 16.20 -37.79 -1.02
N ALA A 7 16.50 -37.57 0.29
CA ALA A 7 15.73 -36.65 1.12
C ALA A 7 15.90 -35.18 0.66
N ASN A 8 17.15 -34.77 0.36
CA ASN A 8 17.43 -33.43 -0.17
C ASN A 8 16.86 -33.20 -1.59
N ILE A 9 16.81 -34.22 -2.44
CA ILE A 9 16.17 -34.11 -3.76
C ILE A 9 14.65 -34.07 -3.63
N LYS A 10 14.04 -34.76 -2.65
CA LYS A 10 12.61 -34.66 -2.37
C LYS A 10 12.23 -33.29 -1.75
N MET A 11 13.05 -32.74 -0.84
CA MET A 11 12.85 -31.36 -0.34
C MET A 11 13.05 -30.31 -1.43
N ALA A 12 14.06 -30.47 -2.30
CA ALA A 12 14.27 -29.57 -3.43
C ALA A 12 13.14 -29.64 -4.46
N SER A 13 12.54 -30.84 -4.69
CA SER A 13 11.40 -30.98 -5.60
C SER A 13 10.06 -30.52 -5.00
N GLN A 14 9.88 -30.59 -3.68
CA GLN A 14 8.72 -30.01 -2.98
C GLN A 14 8.80 -28.48 -2.93
N ASN A 15 10.00 -27.91 -2.80
CA ASN A 15 10.20 -26.44 -2.83
C ASN A 15 10.10 -25.82 -4.24
N ALA A 16 10.20 -26.62 -5.32
CA ALA A 16 10.04 -26.11 -6.68
C ALA A 16 8.57 -25.95 -7.12
N SER A 17 7.61 -26.51 -6.37
CA SER A 17 6.18 -26.53 -6.73
C SER A 17 5.32 -25.40 -6.17
N ASN A 18 5.89 -24.49 -5.37
CA ASN A 18 5.10 -23.44 -4.67
C ASN A 18 5.33 -22.02 -5.22
N ILE A 19 5.62 -21.89 -6.52
CA ILE A 19 5.69 -20.57 -7.15
C ILE A 19 4.30 -20.20 -7.65
N VAL A 20 3.79 -19.06 -7.21
CA VAL A 20 2.55 -18.45 -7.71
C VAL A 20 2.89 -17.49 -8.83
N PHE A 21 2.17 -17.53 -9.95
CA PHE A 21 2.38 -16.65 -11.09
C PHE A 21 1.17 -15.75 -11.32
N ARG A 22 1.40 -14.46 -11.63
CA ARG A 22 0.34 -13.50 -11.96
C ARG A 22 -0.55 -13.94 -13.11
N LYS A 23 0.03 -14.57 -14.14
CA LYS A 23 -0.71 -15.09 -15.31
C LYS A 23 -1.70 -16.22 -14.98
N ASP A 24 -1.54 -16.88 -13.83
CA ASP A 24 -2.36 -17.99 -13.39
C ASP A 24 -3.53 -17.55 -12.50
N TYR A 25 -3.73 -16.23 -12.36
CA TYR A 25 -4.89 -15.68 -11.65
C TYR A 25 -6.19 -16.21 -12.28
N THR A 26 -7.09 -16.64 -11.43
CA THR A 26 -8.47 -16.98 -11.79
C THR A 26 -9.42 -16.29 -10.81
N ALA A 27 -10.52 -15.76 -11.33
CA ALA A 27 -11.59 -15.25 -10.49
C ALA A 27 -12.09 -16.36 -9.53
N PRO A 28 -12.54 -16.02 -8.32
CA PRO A 28 -13.04 -17.01 -7.36
C PRO A 28 -14.33 -17.64 -7.87
N ASP A 29 -14.47 -18.96 -7.68
CA ASP A 29 -15.69 -19.68 -8.04
C ASP A 29 -16.89 -19.32 -7.15
N HIS A 30 -16.61 -18.82 -5.93
CA HIS A 30 -17.60 -18.36 -4.96
C HIS A 30 -17.17 -17.03 -4.35
N GLN A 31 -18.11 -16.12 -4.18
CA GLN A 31 -17.97 -14.93 -3.34
C GLN A 31 -18.54 -15.18 -1.95
N ILE A 32 -18.10 -14.38 -0.97
CA ILE A 32 -18.67 -14.40 0.39
C ILE A 32 -19.42 -13.08 0.60
N GLU A 33 -20.74 -13.18 0.75
CA GLU A 33 -21.60 -12.00 0.93
C GLU A 33 -21.41 -11.36 2.32
N SER A 34 -21.32 -12.23 3.35
CA SER A 34 -21.13 -11.80 4.73
C SER A 34 -20.44 -12.87 5.56
N ILE A 35 -19.83 -12.42 6.65
CA ILE A 35 -19.27 -13.28 7.69
C ILE A 35 -19.66 -12.75 9.07
N ASP A 36 -20.30 -13.62 9.88
CA ASP A 36 -20.53 -13.41 11.30
C ASP A 36 -19.48 -14.18 12.11
N LEU A 37 -18.65 -13.47 12.84
CA LEU A 37 -17.60 -14.04 13.68
C LEU A 37 -17.99 -13.93 15.16
N SER A 38 -17.81 -15.00 15.90
CA SER A 38 -17.98 -15.02 17.36
C SER A 38 -16.75 -15.61 18.02
N PHE A 39 -16.09 -14.81 18.86
CA PHE A 39 -14.90 -15.19 19.60
C PHE A 39 -15.23 -15.41 21.08
N ASP A 40 -14.89 -16.58 21.61
CA ASP A 40 -14.79 -16.83 23.03
C ASP A 40 -13.30 -16.86 23.42
N LEU A 41 -12.79 -15.70 23.89
CA LEU A 41 -11.37 -15.49 24.10
C LEU A 41 -10.87 -16.18 25.36
N ILE A 42 -10.02 -17.18 25.18
CA ILE A 42 -9.21 -17.84 26.20
C ILE A 42 -7.79 -17.95 25.66
N PRO A 43 -6.75 -17.43 26.35
CA PRO A 43 -5.40 -17.32 25.80
C PRO A 43 -4.81 -18.59 25.17
N THR A 44 -5.13 -19.75 25.75
CA THR A 44 -4.61 -21.06 25.31
C THR A 44 -5.57 -21.85 24.43
N CYS A 45 -6.86 -21.44 24.35
CA CYS A 45 -7.88 -22.18 23.62
C CYS A 45 -9.06 -21.26 23.26
N THR A 46 -8.81 -20.29 22.37
CA THR A 46 -9.87 -19.43 21.84
C THR A 46 -10.73 -20.22 20.87
N GLU A 47 -12.04 -20.22 21.08
CA GLU A 47 -13.01 -20.78 20.16
C GLU A 47 -13.55 -19.69 19.24
N VAL A 48 -13.57 -19.98 17.95
CA VAL A 48 -14.05 -19.07 16.91
C VAL A 48 -15.17 -19.76 16.15
N THR A 49 -16.36 -19.20 16.20
CA THR A 49 -17.49 -19.58 15.34
C THR A 49 -17.57 -18.59 14.19
N SER A 50 -17.48 -19.08 12.97
CA SER A 50 -17.62 -18.33 11.73
C SER A 50 -18.85 -18.80 10.99
N LYS A 51 -19.76 -17.88 10.65
CA LYS A 51 -20.90 -18.13 9.76
C LYS A 51 -20.71 -17.30 8.49
N ILE A 52 -20.49 -17.96 7.37
CA ILE A 52 -20.32 -17.32 6.08
C ILE A 52 -21.52 -17.59 5.18
N ILE A 53 -21.86 -16.61 4.35
CA ILE A 53 -22.82 -16.79 3.27
C ILE A 53 -22.03 -16.89 1.96
N ALA A 54 -21.89 -18.11 1.45
CA ALA A 54 -21.21 -18.38 0.19
C ALA A 54 -22.17 -18.25 -1.00
N VAL A 55 -21.75 -17.53 -2.04
CA VAL A 55 -22.53 -17.27 -3.25
C VAL A 55 -21.74 -17.74 -4.47
N PRO A 56 -22.19 -18.81 -5.16
CA PRO A 56 -21.51 -19.31 -6.36
C PRO A 56 -21.62 -18.30 -7.51
N GLN A 57 -20.54 -18.15 -8.27
CA GLN A 57 -20.51 -17.27 -9.44
C GLN A 57 -21.08 -18.00 -10.68
N GLU A 58 -21.63 -17.23 -11.63
CA GLU A 58 -22.24 -17.80 -12.84
C GLU A 58 -21.24 -18.52 -13.74
N ASP A 59 -20.02 -17.99 -13.84
CA ASP A 59 -18.92 -18.48 -14.67
C ASP A 59 -17.94 -19.40 -13.92
N ARG A 60 -18.32 -19.88 -12.72
CA ARG A 60 -17.49 -20.76 -11.90
C ARG A 60 -17.08 -22.03 -12.62
N LYS A 61 -15.89 -22.51 -12.30
CA LYS A 61 -15.34 -23.76 -12.84
C LYS A 61 -15.61 -24.97 -11.96
N SER A 62 -15.94 -24.72 -10.68
CA SER A 62 -16.21 -25.76 -9.69
C SER A 62 -17.38 -25.36 -8.78
N ASP A 63 -18.18 -26.37 -8.38
CA ASP A 63 -19.18 -26.22 -7.34
C ASP A 63 -18.59 -26.41 -5.92
N ASP A 64 -17.31 -26.73 -5.81
CA ASP A 64 -16.64 -26.93 -4.53
C ASP A 64 -16.14 -25.58 -3.99
N LEU A 65 -16.52 -25.26 -2.76
CA LEU A 65 -16.01 -24.10 -2.03
C LEU A 65 -14.69 -24.47 -1.35
N ILE A 66 -13.62 -23.75 -1.73
CA ILE A 66 -12.28 -23.97 -1.19
C ILE A 66 -11.97 -22.87 -0.17
N LEU A 67 -11.68 -23.29 1.06
CA LEU A 67 -11.31 -22.42 2.17
C LEU A 67 -9.88 -22.67 2.59
N ASP A 68 -9.12 -21.60 2.81
CA ASP A 68 -7.77 -21.66 3.37
C ASP A 68 -7.83 -21.80 4.88
N GLY A 69 -6.90 -22.54 5.47
CA GLY A 69 -6.80 -22.70 6.93
C GLY A 69 -5.40 -23.16 7.32
N ASP A 70 -4.81 -22.54 8.33
CA ASP A 70 -3.47 -22.83 8.81
C ASP A 70 -3.44 -22.83 10.35
N ASP A 71 -2.81 -23.84 10.96
CA ASP A 71 -2.73 -24.03 12.42
C ASP A 71 -4.09 -24.01 13.16
N LEU A 72 -5.14 -24.51 12.50
CA LEU A 72 -6.49 -24.56 13.05
C LEU A 72 -6.85 -25.97 13.56
N THR A 73 -7.62 -26.03 14.66
CA THR A 73 -8.33 -27.25 15.06
C THR A 73 -9.80 -27.11 14.66
N LEU A 74 -10.25 -27.86 13.66
CA LEU A 74 -11.66 -27.93 13.28
C LEU A 74 -12.46 -28.64 14.36
N VAL A 75 -13.56 -28.03 14.82
CA VAL A 75 -14.48 -28.59 15.83
C VAL A 75 -15.75 -29.12 15.19
N SER A 76 -16.39 -28.31 14.35
CA SER A 76 -17.62 -28.70 13.64
C SER A 76 -17.84 -27.89 12.39
N ILE A 77 -18.65 -28.43 11.49
CA ILE A 77 -19.15 -27.76 10.29
C ILE A 77 -20.65 -28.00 10.21
N LYS A 78 -21.42 -26.94 9.91
CA LYS A 78 -22.80 -27.06 9.48
C LYS A 78 -22.97 -26.45 8.10
N ILE A 79 -23.75 -27.09 7.25
CA ILE A 79 -24.08 -26.65 5.90
C ILE A 79 -25.58 -26.46 5.84
N ALA A 80 -26.05 -25.25 5.49
CA ALA A 80 -27.47 -24.88 5.48
C ALA A 80 -28.19 -25.18 6.83
N GLY A 81 -27.48 -24.99 7.96
CA GLY A 81 -28.01 -25.23 9.31
C GLY A 81 -27.93 -26.67 9.81
N GLU A 82 -27.59 -27.64 8.97
CA GLU A 82 -27.49 -29.05 9.31
C GLU A 82 -26.05 -29.47 9.59
N ASP A 83 -25.82 -30.33 10.56
CA ASP A 83 -24.50 -30.90 10.85
C ASP A 83 -23.96 -31.65 9.63
N SER A 84 -22.72 -31.36 9.24
CA SER A 84 -22.10 -32.03 8.12
C SER A 84 -21.72 -33.49 8.42
N PHE A 85 -21.70 -34.31 7.37
CA PHE A 85 -21.33 -35.72 7.45
C PHE A 85 -20.18 -36.05 6.50
N PRO A 86 -19.47 -37.19 6.69
CA PRO A 86 -18.40 -37.61 5.80
C PRO A 86 -18.82 -37.67 4.34
N GLY A 87 -18.01 -37.04 3.46
CA GLY A 87 -18.28 -36.94 2.02
C GLY A 87 -18.91 -35.62 1.57
N GLN A 88 -19.33 -34.74 2.51
CA GLN A 88 -19.72 -33.38 2.19
C GLN A 88 -18.52 -32.42 2.20
N TYR A 89 -17.41 -32.79 2.82
CA TYR A 89 -16.19 -32.01 2.84
C TYR A 89 -14.94 -32.90 2.90
N ASP A 90 -13.82 -32.33 2.43
CA ASP A 90 -12.47 -32.88 2.53
C ASP A 90 -11.56 -31.93 3.29
N MET A 91 -10.72 -32.48 4.17
CA MET A 91 -9.61 -31.75 4.78
C MET A 91 -8.31 -32.09 4.06
N ARG A 92 -7.60 -31.08 3.59
CA ARG A 92 -6.26 -31.20 3.01
C ARG A 92 -5.28 -30.28 3.73
N PRO A 93 -3.97 -30.50 3.65
CA PRO A 93 -3.00 -29.57 4.24
C PRO A 93 -3.25 -28.13 3.75
N GLY A 94 -3.54 -27.23 4.68
CA GLY A 94 -3.81 -25.81 4.39
C GLY A 94 -5.19 -25.50 3.80
N LYS A 95 -6.10 -26.50 3.66
CA LYS A 95 -7.40 -26.27 3.01
C LYS A 95 -8.52 -27.13 3.59
N LEU A 96 -9.71 -26.54 3.62
CA LEU A 96 -10.98 -27.21 3.79
C LEU A 96 -11.79 -27.05 2.50
N ILE A 97 -12.24 -28.14 1.90
CA ILE A 97 -13.02 -28.17 0.67
C ILE A 97 -14.43 -28.62 1.00
N ILE A 98 -15.43 -27.77 0.77
CA ILE A 98 -16.85 -28.11 0.98
C ILE A 98 -17.48 -28.35 -0.38
N HIS A 99 -18.07 -29.54 -0.58
CA HIS A 99 -18.51 -30.01 -1.86
C HIS A 99 -19.91 -29.55 -2.24
N ASN A 100 -20.13 -29.31 -3.53
CA ASN A 100 -21.45 -29.10 -4.16
C ASN A 100 -22.20 -27.85 -3.64
N ILE A 101 -21.52 -26.74 -3.42
CA ILE A 101 -22.15 -25.44 -3.10
C ILE A 101 -22.64 -24.80 -4.40
N LYS A 102 -23.87 -25.10 -4.80
CA LYS A 102 -24.48 -24.71 -6.08
C LYS A 102 -25.39 -23.49 -6.01
N GLU A 103 -25.78 -23.12 -4.80
CA GLU A 103 -26.65 -22.00 -4.52
C GLU A 103 -26.16 -21.21 -3.32
N ARG A 104 -26.72 -20.05 -3.07
CA ARG A 104 -26.41 -19.22 -1.90
C ARG A 104 -26.64 -20.05 -0.63
N THR A 105 -25.56 -20.35 0.08
CA THR A 105 -25.54 -21.29 1.21
C THR A 105 -24.89 -20.69 2.44
N GLU A 106 -25.54 -20.85 3.60
CA GLU A 106 -24.94 -20.56 4.90
C GLU A 106 -24.06 -21.74 5.32
N ILE A 107 -22.84 -21.42 5.77
CA ILE A 107 -21.88 -22.39 6.28
C ILE A 107 -21.39 -21.90 7.64
N GLU A 108 -21.59 -22.69 8.69
CA GLU A 108 -21.07 -22.45 10.04
C GLU A 108 -19.87 -23.35 10.29
N ILE A 109 -18.74 -22.76 10.68
CA ILE A 109 -17.51 -23.48 11.01
C ILE A 109 -17.07 -23.06 12.40
N VAL A 110 -16.80 -24.03 13.26
CA VAL A 110 -16.22 -23.79 14.59
C VAL A 110 -14.78 -24.29 14.59
N THR A 111 -13.86 -23.39 14.96
CA THR A 111 -12.43 -23.68 15.08
C THR A 111 -11.93 -23.35 16.48
N ARG A 112 -10.82 -23.99 16.88
CA ARG A 112 -10.04 -23.61 18.06
C ARG A 112 -8.63 -23.24 17.69
N ILE A 113 -8.15 -22.16 18.28
CA ILE A 113 -6.79 -21.61 18.09
C ILE A 113 -6.14 -21.35 19.43
N ASN A 114 -4.80 -21.19 19.43
CA ASN A 114 -4.02 -20.91 20.64
C ASN A 114 -3.23 -19.60 20.50
N PRO A 115 -3.83 -18.44 20.79
CA PRO A 115 -3.17 -17.14 20.64
C PRO A 115 -1.89 -16.99 21.47
N ARG A 116 -1.82 -17.61 22.66
CA ARG A 116 -0.62 -17.53 23.52
C ARG A 116 0.60 -18.21 22.90
N ASN A 117 0.41 -19.25 22.11
CA ASN A 117 1.49 -19.99 21.46
C ASN A 117 1.74 -19.53 20.02
N ASN A 118 1.00 -18.55 19.52
CA ASN A 118 1.22 -17.98 18.20
C ASN A 118 2.40 -17.01 18.25
N LEU A 119 3.59 -17.49 17.88
CA LEU A 119 4.83 -16.74 17.82
C LEU A 119 5.14 -16.17 16.42
N GLU A 120 4.31 -16.51 15.42
CA GLU A 120 4.43 -15.98 14.06
C GLU A 120 3.96 -14.52 13.98
N LEU A 121 3.20 -14.05 14.98
CA LEU A 121 2.54 -12.74 15.01
C LEU A 121 1.69 -12.53 13.75
N SER A 122 0.98 -13.59 13.33
CA SER A 122 0.09 -13.64 12.16
C SER A 122 -1.21 -14.34 12.56
N GLY A 123 -2.36 -13.79 12.17
CA GLY A 123 -3.67 -14.14 12.73
C GLY A 123 -3.85 -13.52 14.11
N LEU A 124 -4.56 -14.21 15.03
CA LEU A 124 -4.76 -13.76 16.41
C LEU A 124 -3.62 -14.26 17.31
N TYR A 125 -2.94 -13.35 17.98
CA TYR A 125 -1.84 -13.65 18.91
C TYR A 125 -1.93 -12.81 20.18
N MET A 126 -1.00 -13.01 21.11
CA MET A 126 -0.90 -12.21 22.32
C MET A 126 0.39 -11.39 22.32
N SER A 127 0.24 -10.07 22.55
CA SER A 127 1.32 -9.17 22.94
C SER A 127 1.18 -8.90 24.43
N LYS A 128 2.14 -9.35 25.22
CA LYS A 128 2.04 -9.37 26.68
C LYS A 128 0.75 -10.08 27.15
N ASN A 129 -0.24 -9.32 27.65
CA ASN A 129 -1.54 -9.85 28.07
C ASN A 129 -2.69 -9.40 27.16
N ASN A 130 -2.42 -8.70 26.07
CA ASN A 130 -3.42 -8.21 25.14
C ASN A 130 -3.52 -9.13 23.94
N TYR A 131 -4.73 -9.32 23.40
CA TYR A 131 -4.95 -9.97 22.11
C TYR A 131 -4.81 -8.93 21.00
N ILE A 132 -4.06 -9.29 19.97
CA ILE A 132 -3.80 -8.48 18.79
C ILE A 132 -3.96 -9.36 17.56
N THR A 133 -4.43 -8.81 16.46
CA THR A 133 -4.46 -9.48 15.16
C THR A 133 -3.48 -8.84 14.18
N GLN A 134 -2.92 -9.67 13.29
CA GLN A 134 -2.29 -9.25 12.04
C GLN A 134 -2.74 -10.21 10.94
N CYS A 135 -3.51 -9.71 9.98
CA CYS A 135 -4.10 -10.55 8.92
C CYS A 135 -3.47 -10.34 7.55
N GLU A 136 -2.83 -9.22 7.28
CA GLU A 136 -2.08 -9.04 6.02
C GLU A 136 -0.76 -9.83 6.04
N SER A 137 -0.47 -10.54 4.96
CA SER A 137 -1.23 -10.72 3.72
C SER A 137 -2.23 -11.90 3.78
N GLU A 138 -1.89 -12.97 4.49
CA GLU A 138 -2.61 -14.27 4.53
C GLU A 138 -2.78 -14.80 5.96
N GLY A 139 -2.95 -13.90 6.95
CA GLY A 139 -3.06 -14.26 8.37
C GLY A 139 -4.48 -14.62 8.83
N PHE A 140 -5.51 -14.21 8.11
CA PHE A 140 -6.90 -14.52 8.52
C PHE A 140 -7.20 -16.02 8.53
N ARG A 141 -6.57 -16.80 7.64
CA ARG A 141 -6.64 -18.27 7.60
C ARG A 141 -6.11 -18.96 8.86
N ARG A 142 -5.42 -18.23 9.74
CA ARG A 142 -4.96 -18.71 11.05
C ARG A 142 -5.97 -18.46 12.19
N ILE A 143 -7.12 -17.86 11.85
CA ILE A 143 -8.23 -17.58 12.78
C ILE A 143 -9.39 -18.54 12.53
N THR A 144 -9.80 -18.67 11.28
CA THR A 144 -10.87 -19.58 10.84
C THR A 144 -10.65 -19.97 9.37
N TYR A 145 -11.36 -20.99 8.89
CA TYR A 145 -11.38 -21.34 7.48
C TYR A 145 -12.12 -20.29 6.67
N PHE A 146 -11.47 -19.74 5.65
CA PHE A 146 -12.01 -18.68 4.78
C PHE A 146 -11.31 -18.68 3.42
N PRO A 147 -11.95 -18.22 2.30
CA PRO A 147 -11.21 -17.97 1.06
C PRO A 147 -10.36 -16.70 1.26
N ASP A 148 -9.13 -16.90 1.80
CA ASP A 148 -8.25 -15.84 2.29
C ASP A 148 -7.47 -15.19 1.15
N ARG A 149 -8.18 -14.38 0.36
CA ARG A 149 -7.66 -13.68 -0.82
C ARG A 149 -8.29 -12.28 -0.91
N PRO A 150 -7.57 -11.28 -1.46
CA PRO A 150 -7.98 -9.88 -1.40
C PRO A 150 -9.17 -9.52 -2.31
N ASP A 151 -9.55 -10.36 -3.27
CA ASP A 151 -10.72 -10.16 -4.14
C ASP A 151 -12.02 -10.79 -3.61
N ILE A 152 -12.00 -11.32 -2.39
CA ILE A 152 -13.19 -11.75 -1.66
C ILE A 152 -13.55 -10.68 -0.63
N LEU A 153 -14.53 -9.86 -0.94
CA LEU A 153 -15.01 -8.78 -0.07
C LEU A 153 -16.32 -9.19 0.59
N ALA A 154 -16.35 -9.24 1.90
CA ALA A 154 -17.52 -9.61 2.70
C ALA A 154 -17.89 -8.50 3.70
N LYS A 155 -19.15 -8.46 4.13
CA LYS A 155 -19.59 -7.66 5.28
C LYS A 155 -19.30 -8.43 6.57
N TYR A 156 -18.74 -7.74 7.55
CA TYR A 156 -18.32 -8.36 8.81
C TYR A 156 -19.21 -7.91 9.98
N ARG A 157 -19.67 -8.90 10.74
CA ARG A 157 -20.21 -8.72 12.08
C ARG A 157 -19.41 -9.53 13.07
N VAL A 158 -18.98 -8.92 14.17
CA VAL A 158 -18.04 -9.54 15.12
C VAL A 158 -18.58 -9.45 16.52
N VAL A 159 -18.68 -10.59 17.20
CA VAL A 159 -19.02 -10.71 18.62
C VAL A 159 -17.79 -11.19 19.37
N ILE A 160 -17.32 -10.41 20.32
CA ILE A 160 -16.18 -10.74 21.16
C ILE A 160 -16.67 -10.97 22.58
N ARG A 161 -16.30 -12.12 23.18
CA ARG A 161 -16.52 -12.43 24.61
C ARG A 161 -15.18 -12.71 25.25
N ALA A 162 -14.91 -12.09 26.38
CA ALA A 162 -13.64 -12.24 27.08
C ALA A 162 -13.83 -12.26 28.62
N PRO A 163 -12.88 -12.84 29.38
CA PRO A 163 -12.84 -12.68 30.82
C PRO A 163 -12.90 -11.20 31.22
N LYS A 164 -13.47 -10.91 32.40
CA LYS A 164 -13.72 -9.53 32.85
C LYS A 164 -12.49 -8.64 33.00
N ASP A 165 -11.29 -9.25 33.01
CA ASP A 165 -10.02 -8.50 33.03
C ASP A 165 -9.69 -7.82 31.69
N TYR A 166 -10.35 -8.24 30.59
CA TYR A 166 -10.28 -7.60 29.29
C TYR A 166 -11.47 -6.64 29.16
N LYS A 167 -11.21 -5.34 29.39
CA LYS A 167 -12.27 -4.32 29.41
C LYS A 167 -12.56 -3.76 28.04
N ASP A 168 -11.54 -3.68 27.20
CA ASP A 168 -11.60 -3.07 25.91
C ASP A 168 -11.59 -4.19 24.86
N LEU A 169 -12.69 -4.29 24.10
CA LEU A 169 -12.94 -5.31 23.10
C LEU A 169 -13.23 -4.61 21.77
N LEU A 170 -12.22 -4.48 20.91
CA LEU A 170 -12.26 -3.66 19.70
C LEU A 170 -12.27 -4.54 18.45
N SER A 171 -13.01 -4.10 17.42
CA SER A 171 -12.96 -4.66 16.08
C SER A 171 -13.28 -3.59 15.03
N ASN A 172 -13.28 -3.96 13.74
CA ASN A 172 -13.58 -3.07 12.62
C ASN A 172 -15.01 -2.51 12.67
N GLY A 173 -15.20 -1.31 12.13
CA GLY A 173 -16.51 -0.70 11.91
C GLY A 173 -17.06 0.03 13.14
N ASN A 174 -18.37 -0.05 13.33
CA ASN A 174 -19.08 0.66 14.39
C ASN A 174 -19.44 -0.27 15.55
N LEU A 175 -19.28 0.23 16.77
CA LEU A 175 -19.72 -0.47 17.98
C LEU A 175 -21.25 -0.46 18.05
N VAL A 176 -21.86 -1.64 17.99
CA VAL A 176 -23.33 -1.80 18.07
C VAL A 176 -23.78 -1.94 19.51
N GLU A 177 -23.08 -2.78 20.29
CA GLU A 177 -23.44 -3.09 21.67
C GLU A 177 -22.23 -3.55 22.46
N GLN A 178 -22.17 -3.25 23.74
CA GLN A 178 -21.20 -3.80 24.68
C GLN A 178 -21.77 -3.89 26.08
N GLY A 179 -21.22 -4.79 26.89
CA GLY A 179 -21.68 -4.96 28.26
C GLY A 179 -21.03 -6.13 28.99
N GLU A 180 -21.68 -6.57 30.08
CA GLU A 180 -21.28 -7.71 30.89
C GLU A 180 -22.31 -8.84 30.78
N LEU A 181 -21.85 -10.06 30.58
CA LEU A 181 -22.67 -11.26 30.51
C LEU A 181 -23.03 -11.74 31.94
N LEU A 182 -24.08 -12.56 32.05
CA LEU A 182 -24.53 -13.13 33.34
C LEU A 182 -23.46 -13.96 34.06
N ASP A 183 -22.48 -14.49 33.32
CA ASP A 183 -21.33 -15.23 33.85
C ASP A 183 -20.16 -14.33 34.24
N GLY A 184 -20.32 -13.02 34.17
CA GLY A 184 -19.33 -12.02 34.54
C GLY A 184 -18.26 -11.75 33.48
N ARG A 185 -18.38 -12.29 32.25
CA ARG A 185 -17.50 -11.96 31.13
C ARG A 185 -17.96 -10.66 30.47
N ASN A 186 -17.02 -9.92 29.87
CA ASN A 186 -17.34 -8.78 29.02
C ASN A 186 -17.66 -9.24 27.60
N TYR A 187 -18.51 -8.47 26.89
CA TYR A 187 -18.76 -8.65 25.46
C TYR A 187 -18.83 -7.33 24.72
N ALA A 188 -18.55 -7.39 23.43
CA ALA A 188 -18.79 -6.32 22.47
C ALA A 188 -19.25 -6.88 21.12
N ILE A 189 -20.11 -6.13 20.43
CA ILE A 189 -20.64 -6.43 19.09
C ILE A 189 -20.26 -5.27 18.17
N TRP A 190 -19.59 -5.61 17.08
CA TRP A 190 -19.14 -4.67 16.05
C TRP A 190 -19.72 -5.03 14.70
N GLU A 191 -20.04 -4.03 13.88
CA GLU A 191 -20.47 -4.19 12.51
C GLU A 191 -19.72 -3.22 11.60
N ASP A 192 -19.10 -3.77 10.55
CA ASP A 192 -18.51 -2.96 9.50
C ASP A 192 -19.52 -2.81 8.36
N PRO A 193 -19.99 -1.59 8.06
CA PRO A 193 -20.99 -1.36 7.03
C PRO A 193 -20.44 -1.61 5.61
N PHE A 194 -19.11 -1.55 5.43
CA PHE A 194 -18.47 -1.71 4.14
C PHE A 194 -17.91 -3.13 3.96
N PRO A 195 -18.15 -3.76 2.79
CA PRO A 195 -17.49 -5.03 2.49
C PRO A 195 -15.97 -4.83 2.38
N LYS A 196 -15.23 -5.74 2.99
CA LYS A 196 -13.75 -5.72 2.98
C LYS A 196 -13.17 -7.11 2.80
N PRO A 197 -11.93 -7.22 2.28
CA PRO A 197 -11.19 -8.48 2.25
C PRO A 197 -10.74 -8.89 3.66
N SER A 198 -10.42 -10.17 3.81
CA SER A 198 -10.03 -10.77 5.08
C SER A 198 -8.74 -10.20 5.69
N TYR A 199 -7.82 -9.70 4.87
CA TYR A 199 -6.56 -9.15 5.35
C TYR A 199 -6.74 -7.84 6.16
N LEU A 200 -7.87 -7.14 5.99
CA LEU A 200 -8.22 -5.92 6.74
C LEU A 200 -8.96 -6.20 8.06
N PHE A 201 -9.23 -7.46 8.37
CA PHE A 201 -9.86 -7.82 9.64
C PHE A 201 -8.94 -7.54 10.82
N ALA A 202 -9.51 -6.91 11.87
CA ALA A 202 -8.81 -6.68 13.11
C ALA A 202 -9.68 -6.99 14.34
N LEU A 203 -9.04 -7.53 15.37
CA LEU A 203 -9.55 -7.70 16.71
C LEU A 203 -8.47 -7.36 17.71
N VAL A 204 -8.82 -6.52 18.68
CA VAL A 204 -7.97 -6.20 19.83
C VAL A 204 -8.77 -6.38 21.10
N ALA A 205 -8.20 -7.08 22.10
CA ALA A 205 -8.82 -7.19 23.41
C ALA A 205 -7.76 -7.02 24.51
N GLY A 206 -8.05 -6.15 25.46
CA GLY A 206 -7.06 -5.85 26.49
C GLY A 206 -7.56 -4.92 27.59
N ASN A 207 -6.60 -4.25 28.20
CA ASN A 207 -6.83 -3.24 29.21
C ASN A 207 -6.03 -1.99 28.82
N PHE A 208 -6.66 -1.12 28.08
CA PHE A 208 -6.05 0.06 27.47
C PHE A 208 -6.56 1.37 28.10
N VAL A 209 -5.99 2.47 27.67
CA VAL A 209 -6.53 3.80 27.85
C VAL A 209 -6.66 4.47 26.49
N ALA A 210 -7.77 5.15 26.26
CA ALA A 210 -8.00 5.89 25.01
C ALA A 210 -7.74 7.37 25.21
N GLN A 211 -7.09 7.98 24.21
CA GLN A 211 -7.23 9.40 23.95
C GLN A 211 -8.33 9.55 22.91
N GLU A 212 -9.31 10.42 23.18
CA GLU A 212 -10.47 10.61 22.33
C GLU A 212 -10.57 12.05 21.84
N GLN A 213 -10.97 12.22 20.60
CA GLN A 213 -11.27 13.52 20.02
C GLN A 213 -12.40 13.39 18.98
N LYS A 214 -13.34 14.32 18.99
CA LYS A 214 -14.32 14.46 17.92
C LYS A 214 -13.82 15.41 16.85
N VAL A 215 -14.10 15.08 15.61
CA VAL A 215 -13.81 15.90 14.45
C VAL A 215 -15.08 16.06 13.61
N THR A 216 -15.32 17.29 13.14
CA THR A 216 -16.38 17.55 12.16
C THR A 216 -15.80 17.37 10.76
N LEU A 217 -16.38 16.47 9.99
CA LEU A 217 -15.99 16.16 8.62
C LEU A 217 -16.53 17.23 7.65
N SER A 218 -16.04 17.21 6.38
CA SER A 218 -16.44 18.19 5.37
C SER A 218 -17.93 18.10 5.02
N ASP A 219 -18.55 16.92 5.15
CA ASP A 219 -19.98 16.68 4.95
C ASP A 219 -20.87 17.07 6.15
N GLY A 220 -20.27 17.55 7.25
CA GLY A 220 -20.93 17.98 8.46
C GLY A 220 -21.19 16.89 9.50
N ARG A 221 -20.83 15.63 9.25
CA ARG A 221 -20.88 14.55 10.25
C ARG A 221 -19.81 14.76 11.32
N GLU A 222 -20.08 14.28 12.54
CA GLU A 222 -19.07 14.14 13.58
C GLU A 222 -18.52 12.71 13.60
N ALA A 223 -17.20 12.58 13.54
CA ALA A 223 -16.52 11.31 13.73
C ALA A 223 -15.74 11.30 15.07
N LEU A 224 -15.71 10.13 15.72
CA LEU A 224 -14.96 9.90 16.95
C LEU A 224 -13.60 9.29 16.62
N LEU A 225 -12.52 10.01 16.93
CA LEU A 225 -11.15 9.51 16.80
C LEU A 225 -10.68 8.97 18.15
N GLN A 226 -10.05 7.80 18.16
CA GLN A 226 -9.57 7.15 19.38
C GLN A 226 -8.18 6.58 19.15
N ILE A 227 -7.23 6.91 20.05
CA ILE A 227 -5.91 6.28 20.09
C ILE A 227 -5.78 5.52 21.41
N TRP A 228 -5.67 4.19 21.28
CA TRP A 228 -5.61 3.26 22.38
C TRP A 228 -4.18 2.83 22.67
N THR A 229 -3.78 2.90 23.92
CA THR A 229 -2.44 2.52 24.37
C THR A 229 -2.47 1.85 25.76
N GLU A 230 -1.41 1.13 26.10
CA GLU A 230 -1.26 0.60 27.46
C GLU A 230 -1.27 1.75 28.49
N PRO A 231 -1.80 1.54 29.70
CA PRO A 231 -1.92 2.60 30.73
C PRO A 231 -0.62 3.33 31.06
N ALA A 232 0.53 2.64 30.95
CA ALA A 232 1.86 3.23 31.17
C ALA A 232 2.25 4.31 30.14
N ASN A 233 1.58 4.35 28.99
CA ASN A 233 1.84 5.26 27.89
C ASN A 233 0.79 6.40 27.79
N LYS A 234 -0.06 6.53 28.80
CA LYS A 234 -1.04 7.61 28.86
C LYS A 234 -0.36 8.97 28.72
N GLY A 235 -0.88 9.83 27.84
CA GLY A 235 -0.36 11.19 27.59
C GLY A 235 0.78 11.27 26.57
N LYS A 236 1.13 10.16 25.89
CA LYS A 236 2.16 10.14 24.83
C LYS A 236 1.57 10.07 23.40
N THR A 237 0.26 10.24 23.25
CA THR A 237 -0.46 10.07 21.98
C THR A 237 -0.96 11.37 21.37
N GLU A 238 -0.66 12.53 22.01
CA GLU A 238 -1.18 13.84 21.61
C GLU A 238 -0.75 14.20 20.18
N PHE A 239 0.53 14.04 19.86
CA PHE A 239 1.04 14.37 18.53
C PHE A 239 0.45 13.45 17.44
N ALA A 240 0.29 12.15 17.72
CA ALA A 240 -0.37 11.22 16.81
C ALA A 240 -1.84 11.61 16.56
N MET A 241 -2.57 12.05 17.59
CA MET A 241 -3.95 12.54 17.43
C MET A 241 -4.01 13.80 16.55
N GLN A 242 -3.10 14.76 16.77
CA GLN A 242 -3.00 15.95 15.94
C GLN A 242 -2.66 15.60 14.49
N SER A 243 -1.75 14.64 14.27
CA SER A 243 -1.38 14.15 12.95
C SER A 243 -2.56 13.48 12.23
N LEU A 244 -3.36 12.69 12.94
CA LEU A 244 -4.57 12.08 12.40
C LEU A 244 -5.60 13.13 11.95
N VAL A 245 -5.86 14.15 12.79
CA VAL A 245 -6.77 15.25 12.43
C VAL A 245 -6.28 15.99 11.20
N LYS A 246 -4.97 16.26 11.10
CA LYS A 246 -4.36 16.88 9.91
C LYS A 246 -4.51 16.03 8.66
N ALA A 247 -4.29 14.70 8.76
CA ALA A 247 -4.42 13.78 7.65
C ALA A 247 -5.85 13.73 7.12
N ILE A 248 -6.85 13.67 8.00
CA ILE A 248 -8.27 13.74 7.64
C ILE A 248 -8.55 15.04 6.87
N LYS A 249 -8.18 16.19 7.42
CA LYS A 249 -8.43 17.50 6.78
C LYS A 249 -7.72 17.65 5.43
N TRP A 250 -6.47 17.18 5.34
CA TRP A 250 -5.72 17.23 4.11
C TRP A 250 -6.38 16.39 2.99
N ASP A 251 -6.90 15.21 3.32
CA ASP A 251 -7.56 14.34 2.35
C ASP A 251 -8.89 14.93 1.86
N GLU A 252 -9.67 15.50 2.78
CA GLU A 252 -10.88 16.26 2.46
C GLU A 252 -10.58 17.42 1.50
N GLU A 253 -9.58 18.25 1.82
CA GLU A 253 -9.23 19.45 1.05
C GLU A 253 -8.60 19.11 -0.30
N ARG A 254 -7.65 18.18 -0.30
CA ARG A 254 -6.85 17.86 -1.48
C ARG A 254 -7.62 17.01 -2.49
N PHE A 255 -8.34 16.02 -2.02
CA PHE A 255 -8.99 15.04 -2.87
C PHE A 255 -10.52 15.00 -2.74
N GLY A 256 -11.09 15.56 -1.68
CA GLY A 256 -12.52 15.45 -1.40
C GLY A 256 -12.91 14.06 -0.90
N LEU A 257 -11.99 13.40 -0.21
CA LEU A 257 -12.16 12.05 0.34
C LEU A 257 -12.38 12.15 1.85
N ASP A 258 -13.64 12.02 2.26
CA ASP A 258 -14.03 12.08 3.67
C ASP A 258 -13.81 10.74 4.37
N LEU A 259 -13.64 10.76 5.69
CA LEU A 259 -13.74 9.56 6.50
C LEU A 259 -15.17 8.98 6.38
N ASP A 260 -15.26 7.72 5.97
CA ASP A 260 -16.51 7.03 5.66
C ASP A 260 -17.17 6.32 6.87
N LEU A 261 -16.50 6.34 8.04
CA LEU A 261 -16.96 5.75 9.29
C LEU A 261 -17.28 6.83 10.33
N ASP A 262 -18.15 6.51 11.31
CA ASP A 262 -18.44 7.39 12.44
C ASP A 262 -17.34 7.35 13.52
N ARG A 263 -16.38 6.44 13.35
CA ARG A 263 -15.26 6.21 14.28
C ARG A 263 -14.01 5.79 13.53
N PHE A 264 -12.86 6.26 14.01
CA PHE A 264 -11.56 5.81 13.56
C PHE A 264 -10.67 5.51 14.77
N MET A 265 -10.10 4.32 14.82
CA MET A 265 -9.34 3.83 15.96
C MET A 265 -7.91 3.48 15.54
N ILE A 266 -6.97 3.80 16.43
CA ILE A 266 -5.58 3.38 16.36
C ILE A 266 -5.24 2.66 17.65
N VAL A 267 -4.55 1.51 17.57
CA VAL A 267 -4.03 0.78 18.73
C VAL A 267 -2.51 0.71 18.63
N ALA A 268 -1.82 1.16 19.68
CA ALA A 268 -0.37 1.03 19.80
C ALA A 268 0.01 -0.27 20.51
N THR A 269 0.90 -1.05 19.91
CA THR A 269 1.44 -2.31 20.48
C THR A 269 2.95 -2.40 20.28
N ASP A 270 3.66 -3.08 21.19
CA ASP A 270 5.12 -3.22 21.10
C ASP A 270 5.53 -4.42 20.23
N ASP A 271 4.74 -5.51 20.26
CA ASP A 271 5.00 -6.73 19.50
C ASP A 271 4.23 -6.69 18.18
N PHE A 272 4.87 -6.12 17.15
CA PHE A 272 4.28 -5.99 15.83
C PHE A 272 5.35 -6.13 14.74
N ASN A 273 5.09 -6.96 13.73
CA ASN A 273 6.07 -7.28 12.68
C ASN A 273 6.28 -6.15 11.67
N PHE A 274 5.34 -5.21 11.58
CA PHE A 274 5.33 -4.08 10.64
C PHE A 274 5.47 -2.74 11.36
N GLY A 275 5.55 -1.65 10.61
CA GLY A 275 5.46 -0.31 11.15
C GLY A 275 4.07 0.00 11.66
N ALA A 276 3.09 -0.22 10.81
CA ALA A 276 1.67 -0.15 11.11
C ALA A 276 0.86 -1.00 10.12
N MET A 277 -0.47 -1.03 10.28
CA MET A 277 -1.41 -1.77 9.43
C MET A 277 -2.74 -1.02 9.37
N GLU A 278 -3.23 -0.84 8.16
CA GLU A 278 -4.41 -0.06 7.79
C GLU A 278 -5.76 -0.74 8.08
N ASN A 279 -5.84 -1.78 8.88
CA ASN A 279 -7.10 -2.50 9.13
C ASN A 279 -8.30 -1.54 9.24
N LYS A 280 -9.32 -1.73 8.41
CA LYS A 280 -10.44 -0.79 8.23
C LYS A 280 -11.03 -0.28 9.54
N GLY A 281 -10.86 1.01 9.83
CA GLY A 281 -11.38 1.67 11.03
C GLY A 281 -10.72 1.28 12.35
N LEU A 282 -9.76 0.35 12.37
CA LEU A 282 -8.99 -0.09 13.54
C LEU A 282 -7.55 -0.35 13.13
N ASN A 283 -6.78 0.69 12.90
CA ASN A 283 -5.37 0.56 12.55
C ASN A 283 -4.56 0.07 13.76
N ILE A 284 -3.57 -0.78 13.50
CA ILE A 284 -2.66 -1.31 14.53
C ILE A 284 -1.24 -0.85 14.21
N PHE A 285 -0.57 -0.24 15.18
CA PHE A 285 0.72 0.40 15.02
C PHE A 285 1.76 -0.19 15.97
N ASN A 286 2.97 -0.34 15.50
CA ASN A 286 4.11 -0.43 16.41
C ASN A 286 4.18 0.87 17.23
N SER A 287 4.32 0.74 18.55
CA SER A 287 4.30 1.87 19.51
C SER A 287 5.21 3.03 19.13
N LYS A 288 6.35 2.76 18.47
CA LYS A 288 7.32 3.79 18.05
C LYS A 288 6.78 4.80 17.02
N TYR A 289 5.68 4.47 16.33
CA TYR A 289 5.04 5.34 15.34
C TYR A 289 3.75 6.01 15.84
N VAL A 290 3.50 5.91 17.14
CA VAL A 290 2.35 6.55 17.80
C VAL A 290 2.78 7.34 19.03
N LEU A 291 3.74 6.80 19.81
CA LEU A 291 4.10 7.33 21.11
C LEU A 291 5.25 8.32 20.99
N ALA A 292 5.02 9.57 21.42
CA ALA A 292 6.06 10.58 21.58
C ALA A 292 6.05 11.16 22.98
N ASP A 293 7.24 11.32 23.55
CA ASP A 293 7.47 12.06 24.78
C ASP A 293 8.35 13.26 24.42
N GLU A 294 7.84 14.47 24.62
CA GLU A 294 8.53 15.72 24.23
C GLU A 294 9.95 15.86 24.80
N ASN A 295 10.25 15.19 25.93
CA ASN A 295 11.57 15.24 26.55
C ASN A 295 12.57 14.24 25.97
N VAL A 296 12.12 13.30 25.11
CA VAL A 296 12.93 12.17 24.62
C VAL A 296 12.89 12.05 23.10
N ALA A 297 11.72 12.28 22.47
CA ALA A 297 11.54 12.12 21.04
C ALA A 297 12.33 13.18 20.25
N THR A 298 12.93 12.75 19.14
CA THR A 298 13.62 13.62 18.20
C THR A 298 12.66 14.20 17.16
N ASP A 299 13.08 15.25 16.43
CA ASP A 299 12.31 15.78 15.29
C ASP A 299 11.99 14.68 14.25
N GLN A 300 12.93 13.73 14.05
CA GLN A 300 12.72 12.60 13.16
C GLN A 300 11.64 11.63 13.67
N ASP A 301 11.53 11.42 14.98
CA ASP A 301 10.46 10.60 15.56
C ASP A 301 9.10 11.24 15.31
N PHE A 302 8.97 12.55 15.49
CA PHE A 302 7.74 13.30 15.20
C PHE A 302 7.40 13.23 13.70
N ALA A 303 8.38 13.45 12.82
CA ALA A 303 8.16 13.35 11.37
C ALA A 303 7.71 11.94 10.95
N ASN A 304 8.31 10.89 11.54
CA ASN A 304 7.91 9.51 11.27
C ASN A 304 6.50 9.20 11.77
N ILE A 305 6.11 9.73 12.95
CA ILE A 305 4.74 9.55 13.48
C ILE A 305 3.73 10.21 12.53
N GLU A 306 3.96 11.47 12.12
CA GLU A 306 3.06 12.19 11.22
C GLU A 306 2.92 11.44 9.87
N ALA A 307 4.04 10.98 9.31
CA ALA A 307 4.08 10.27 8.04
C ALA A 307 3.30 8.94 8.10
N VAL A 308 3.58 8.08 9.09
CA VAL A 308 2.94 6.76 9.19
C VAL A 308 1.46 6.88 9.58
N ILE A 309 1.08 7.84 10.44
CA ILE A 309 -0.33 8.14 10.73
C ILE A 309 -1.07 8.55 9.44
N GLY A 310 -0.46 9.40 8.62
CA GLY A 310 -1.01 9.79 7.32
C GLY A 310 -1.13 8.60 6.37
N HIS A 311 -0.08 7.79 6.26
CA HIS A 311 -0.03 6.59 5.42
C HIS A 311 -1.21 5.66 5.71
N GLU A 312 -1.37 5.23 6.97
CA GLU A 312 -2.42 4.28 7.35
C GLU A 312 -3.83 4.90 7.21
N TYR A 313 -3.98 6.19 7.48
CA TYR A 313 -5.25 6.86 7.25
C TYR A 313 -5.61 6.92 5.76
N PHE A 314 -4.64 7.21 4.87
CA PHE A 314 -4.91 7.33 3.44
C PHE A 314 -5.27 5.99 2.79
N HIS A 315 -4.84 4.88 3.36
CA HIS A 315 -5.29 3.55 2.96
C HIS A 315 -6.82 3.38 3.09
N ASN A 316 -7.51 4.17 3.90
CA ASN A 316 -8.97 4.08 4.04
C ASN A 316 -9.70 4.09 2.68
N TRP A 317 -9.19 4.87 1.70
CA TRP A 317 -9.66 4.89 0.32
C TRP A 317 -8.77 4.08 -0.62
N THR A 318 -7.45 4.21 -0.51
CA THR A 318 -6.49 3.56 -1.41
C THR A 318 -5.90 2.29 -0.81
N GLY A 319 -6.72 1.28 -0.66
CA GLY A 319 -6.44 -0.02 -0.05
C GLY A 319 -7.67 -0.68 0.53
N ASP A 320 -8.47 0.06 1.34
CA ASP A 320 -9.65 -0.48 2.02
C ASP A 320 -10.91 -0.39 1.15
N ARG A 321 -11.29 0.81 0.71
CA ARG A 321 -12.48 1.02 -0.13
C ARG A 321 -12.26 0.47 -1.54
N VAL A 322 -11.10 0.72 -2.11
CA VAL A 322 -10.63 0.07 -3.34
C VAL A 322 -9.43 -0.77 -2.99
N THR A 323 -9.58 -2.08 -3.03
CA THR A 323 -8.53 -3.04 -2.66
C THR A 323 -7.84 -3.66 -3.88
N CYS A 324 -6.82 -4.50 -3.64
CA CYS A 324 -6.10 -5.21 -4.68
C CYS A 324 -6.85 -6.47 -5.13
N ARG A 325 -6.94 -6.72 -6.44
CA ARG A 325 -7.51 -7.96 -6.98
C ARG A 325 -6.72 -9.20 -6.55
N ASP A 326 -5.40 -9.07 -6.54
CA ASP A 326 -4.46 -10.11 -6.14
C ASP A 326 -3.19 -9.46 -5.60
N TRP A 327 -2.35 -10.23 -4.93
CA TRP A 327 -1.15 -9.68 -4.28
C TRP A 327 -0.06 -9.19 -5.26
N PHE A 328 -0.15 -9.48 -6.55
CA PHE A 328 0.73 -8.87 -7.55
C PHE A 328 0.44 -7.39 -7.75
N GLN A 329 -0.76 -6.95 -7.37
CA GLN A 329 -1.19 -5.56 -7.44
C GLN A 329 -0.77 -4.72 -6.21
N LEU A 330 0.06 -5.25 -5.31
CA LEU A 330 0.38 -4.63 -4.01
C LEU A 330 0.79 -3.16 -4.13
N SER A 331 1.58 -2.78 -5.14
CA SER A 331 1.98 -1.39 -5.38
C SER A 331 0.80 -0.46 -5.70
N LEU A 332 -0.34 -1.00 -6.14
CA LEU A 332 -1.56 -0.22 -6.36
C LEU A 332 -2.04 0.47 -5.08
N LYS A 333 -1.96 -0.22 -3.94
CA LYS A 333 -2.26 0.41 -2.64
C LYS A 333 -1.02 1.08 -2.04
N GLU A 334 0.11 0.39 -1.98
CA GLU A 334 1.30 0.87 -1.28
C GLU A 334 1.98 2.04 -1.99
N GLY A 335 2.27 1.90 -3.29
CA GLY A 335 2.89 2.97 -4.05
C GLY A 335 2.04 4.24 -4.11
N LEU A 336 0.71 4.08 -4.27
CA LEU A 336 -0.22 5.20 -4.26
C LEU A 336 -0.30 5.87 -2.88
N THR A 337 -0.31 5.09 -1.81
CA THR A 337 -0.42 5.61 -0.45
C THR A 337 0.89 6.24 0.04
N VAL A 338 2.06 5.68 -0.29
CA VAL A 338 3.37 6.33 -0.04
C VAL A 338 3.46 7.67 -0.77
N PHE A 339 3.02 7.75 -2.03
CA PHE A 339 2.96 9.04 -2.74
C PHE A 339 2.09 10.06 -2.00
N ARG A 340 0.91 9.65 -1.51
CA ARG A 340 0.00 10.53 -0.77
C ARG A 340 0.59 10.96 0.57
N GLU A 341 1.24 10.05 1.30
CA GLU A 341 1.99 10.31 2.53
C GLU A 341 3.09 11.35 2.30
N GLN A 342 3.92 11.19 1.25
CA GLN A 342 5.00 12.11 0.92
C GLN A 342 4.46 13.51 0.58
N GLU A 343 3.37 13.62 -0.18
CA GLU A 343 2.71 14.90 -0.49
C GLU A 343 2.10 15.54 0.75
N PHE A 344 1.46 14.75 1.64
CA PHE A 344 0.93 15.20 2.92
C PHE A 344 2.04 15.76 3.81
N SER A 345 3.10 14.98 4.06
CA SER A 345 4.22 15.41 4.89
C SER A 345 4.88 16.69 4.35
N ALA A 346 5.02 16.81 3.01
CA ALA A 346 5.53 18.01 2.38
C ALA A 346 4.59 19.22 2.57
N ASP A 347 3.27 19.04 2.43
CA ASP A 347 2.29 20.12 2.62
C ASP A 347 2.22 20.57 4.09
N MET A 348 2.43 19.66 5.07
CA MET A 348 2.46 20.01 6.50
C MET A 348 3.67 20.88 6.88
N LEU A 349 4.75 20.85 6.13
CA LEU A 349 5.91 21.72 6.34
C LEU A 349 5.66 23.19 5.90
N GLY A 350 4.72 23.43 5.01
CA GLY A 350 4.08 24.71 4.74
C GLY A 350 4.78 25.65 3.75
N ASP A 351 6.12 25.63 3.62
CA ASP A 351 6.86 26.51 2.70
C ASP A 351 7.62 25.71 1.60
N GLU A 352 7.94 26.37 0.48
CA GLU A 352 8.59 25.73 -0.66
C GLU A 352 9.97 25.14 -0.32
N SER A 353 10.76 25.81 0.51
CA SER A 353 12.09 25.35 0.89
C SER A 353 12.01 24.06 1.72
N SER A 354 11.08 24.01 2.68
CA SER A 354 10.85 22.83 3.52
C SER A 354 10.30 21.67 2.70
N ARG A 355 9.40 21.95 1.74
CA ARG A 355 8.92 20.94 0.77
C ARG A 355 10.06 20.37 -0.07
N ALA A 356 10.99 21.21 -0.53
CA ALA A 356 12.16 20.77 -1.29
C ALA A 356 13.07 19.88 -0.43
N VAL A 357 13.28 20.22 0.83
CA VAL A 357 14.06 19.38 1.77
C VAL A 357 13.39 18.01 1.96
N LYS A 358 12.07 17.96 2.17
CA LYS A 358 11.32 16.69 2.25
C LYS A 358 11.50 15.85 0.97
N ARG A 359 11.40 16.49 -0.20
CA ARG A 359 11.63 15.81 -1.48
C ARG A 359 13.03 15.23 -1.60
N ILE A 360 14.06 15.96 -1.13
CA ILE A 360 15.44 15.45 -1.08
C ILE A 360 15.54 14.22 -0.18
N ASP A 361 14.85 14.21 0.95
CA ASP A 361 14.85 13.06 1.88
C ASP A 361 14.17 11.84 1.26
N ASP A 362 13.03 11.99 0.58
CA ASP A 362 12.37 10.91 -0.17
C ASP A 362 13.30 10.33 -1.25
N VAL A 363 13.96 11.21 -2.02
CA VAL A 363 14.93 10.80 -3.05
C VAL A 363 16.15 10.09 -2.44
N ARG A 364 16.58 10.47 -1.23
CA ARG A 364 17.65 9.76 -0.51
C ARG A 364 17.26 8.33 -0.16
N VAL A 365 16.03 8.10 0.31
CA VAL A 365 15.52 6.75 0.57
C VAL A 365 15.53 5.93 -0.71
N LEU A 366 15.00 6.48 -1.81
CA LEU A 366 15.00 5.82 -3.11
C LEU A 366 16.42 5.45 -3.56
N ARG A 367 17.37 6.41 -3.53
CA ARG A 367 18.75 6.20 -3.98
C ARG A 367 19.57 5.26 -3.09
N ASN A 368 19.33 5.29 -1.77
CA ASN A 368 20.11 4.49 -0.82
C ASN A 368 19.57 3.07 -0.63
N SER A 369 18.30 2.83 -0.91
CA SER A 369 17.63 1.53 -0.70
C SER A 369 17.14 0.91 -2.00
N GLN A 370 16.32 1.63 -2.77
CA GLN A 370 15.63 1.07 -3.93
C GLN A 370 16.56 0.92 -5.16
N PHE A 371 17.40 1.89 -5.47
CA PHE A 371 18.38 1.76 -6.57
C PHE A 371 19.36 0.61 -6.36
N PRO A 372 19.91 0.37 -5.15
CA PRO A 372 20.66 -0.86 -4.86
C PRO A 372 19.85 -2.14 -5.05
N GLU A 373 18.58 -2.18 -4.65
CA GLU A 373 17.69 -3.32 -4.87
C GLU A 373 17.51 -3.59 -6.38
N ASP A 374 17.23 -2.58 -7.18
CA ASP A 374 17.14 -2.66 -8.65
C ASP A 374 18.48 -3.05 -9.31
N ALA A 375 19.60 -2.73 -8.69
CA ALA A 375 20.92 -3.10 -9.19
C ALA A 375 21.34 -4.52 -8.76
N GLY A 376 20.67 -5.10 -7.79
CA GLY A 376 21.00 -6.40 -7.18
C GLY A 376 20.37 -7.60 -7.88
N PRO A 377 20.58 -8.81 -7.34
CA PRO A 377 20.01 -10.05 -7.86
C PRO A 377 18.51 -10.20 -7.56
N MET A 378 18.00 -9.42 -6.61
CA MET A 378 16.59 -9.42 -6.20
C MET A 378 15.74 -8.39 -6.96
N ALA A 379 16.31 -7.76 -7.99
CA ALA A 379 15.60 -6.79 -8.82
C ALA A 379 14.30 -7.36 -9.39
N HIS A 380 13.22 -6.65 -9.24
CA HIS A 380 11.88 -7.01 -9.70
C HIS A 380 11.09 -5.76 -10.11
N PRO A 381 10.08 -5.87 -10.97
CA PRO A 381 9.22 -4.74 -11.28
C PRO A 381 8.29 -4.40 -10.10
N ILE A 382 7.70 -3.20 -10.09
CA ILE A 382 6.72 -2.82 -9.07
C ILE A 382 5.47 -3.71 -9.06
N ARG A 383 5.14 -4.33 -10.20
CA ARG A 383 4.15 -5.40 -10.34
C ARG A 383 4.84 -6.70 -10.74
N PRO A 384 5.31 -7.51 -9.78
CA PRO A 384 6.04 -8.73 -10.04
C PRO A 384 5.23 -9.77 -10.82
N GLU A 385 5.91 -10.73 -11.44
CA GLU A 385 5.25 -11.80 -12.23
C GLU A 385 5.04 -13.10 -11.45
N SER A 386 5.81 -13.29 -10.38
CA SER A 386 5.74 -14.51 -9.57
C SER A 386 6.32 -14.32 -8.19
N TYR A 387 5.83 -15.09 -7.20
CA TYR A 387 6.38 -15.15 -5.86
C TYR A 387 6.37 -16.58 -5.30
N ARG A 388 7.19 -16.81 -4.27
CA ARG A 388 7.13 -18.01 -3.41
C ARG A 388 6.43 -17.75 -2.11
N SER A 389 6.69 -16.59 -1.51
CA SER A 389 6.01 -16.06 -0.35
C SER A 389 5.66 -14.62 -0.64
N ILE A 390 4.41 -14.25 -0.43
CA ILE A 390 3.93 -12.89 -0.68
C ILE A 390 4.65 -11.86 0.20
N ASN A 391 5.03 -12.23 1.43
CA ASN A 391 5.75 -11.34 2.34
C ASN A 391 7.09 -10.85 1.78
N ASN A 392 7.64 -11.50 0.74
CA ASN A 392 8.85 -11.03 0.05
C ASN A 392 8.60 -9.83 -0.90
N PHE A 393 7.35 -9.43 -1.10
CA PHE A 393 6.99 -8.28 -1.96
C PHE A 393 6.85 -6.95 -1.22
N TYR A 394 6.96 -6.95 0.10
CA TYR A 394 7.00 -5.73 0.91
C TYR A 394 8.42 -5.13 0.83
N THR A 395 8.72 -4.56 -0.34
CA THR A 395 10.06 -4.12 -0.75
C THR A 395 10.10 -2.63 -1.05
N THR A 396 11.29 -2.02 -1.00
CA THR A 396 11.45 -0.62 -1.40
C THR A 396 11.09 -0.39 -2.87
N THR A 397 11.16 -1.40 -3.72
CA THR A 397 10.69 -1.31 -5.11
C THR A 397 9.17 -1.14 -5.17
N VAL A 398 8.41 -1.96 -4.47
CA VAL A 398 6.93 -1.91 -4.47
C VAL A 398 6.43 -0.61 -3.86
N TYR A 399 7.03 -0.15 -2.76
CA TYR A 399 6.64 1.04 -2.01
C TYR A 399 7.21 2.32 -2.63
N GLU A 400 8.52 2.50 -2.62
CA GLU A 400 9.16 3.77 -2.96
C GLU A 400 9.22 4.01 -4.48
N LYS A 401 9.64 3.01 -5.27
CA LYS A 401 9.58 3.15 -6.73
C LYS A 401 8.12 3.17 -7.21
N GLY A 402 7.22 2.43 -6.55
CA GLY A 402 5.79 2.53 -6.77
C GLY A 402 5.28 3.96 -6.61
N ALA A 403 5.66 4.63 -5.52
CA ALA A 403 5.32 6.03 -5.27
C ALA A 403 5.89 6.98 -6.33
N GLU A 404 7.12 6.75 -6.80
CA GLU A 404 7.71 7.54 -7.88
C GLU A 404 6.98 7.34 -9.22
N VAL A 405 6.52 6.12 -9.51
CA VAL A 405 5.68 5.87 -10.70
C VAL A 405 4.35 6.61 -10.58
N VAL A 406 3.73 6.61 -9.41
CA VAL A 406 2.51 7.41 -9.16
C VAL A 406 2.81 8.92 -9.27
N ARG A 407 3.93 9.38 -8.73
CA ARG A 407 4.35 10.79 -8.84
C ARG A 407 4.52 11.25 -10.28
N MET A 408 4.98 10.37 -11.18
CA MET A 408 5.10 10.73 -12.61
C MET A 408 3.74 11.06 -13.24
N TYR A 409 2.60 10.49 -12.80
CA TYR A 409 1.28 10.95 -13.27
C TYR A 409 1.03 12.41 -12.87
N GLN A 410 1.35 12.79 -11.63
CA GLN A 410 1.23 14.18 -11.20
C GLN A 410 2.21 15.10 -11.96
N THR A 411 3.40 14.61 -12.28
CA THR A 411 4.37 15.35 -13.11
C THR A 411 3.86 15.59 -14.52
N LEU A 412 3.19 14.60 -15.12
CA LEU A 412 2.62 14.68 -16.47
C LEU A 412 1.38 15.59 -16.54
N PHE A 413 0.48 15.45 -15.56
CA PHE A 413 -0.88 16.04 -15.65
C PHE A 413 -1.10 17.21 -14.69
N GLY A 414 -0.11 17.53 -13.86
CA GLY A 414 -0.26 18.49 -12.77
C GLY A 414 -1.15 17.96 -11.64
N LYS A 415 -1.29 18.74 -10.57
CA LYS A 415 -2.10 18.37 -9.40
C LYS A 415 -3.57 18.12 -9.73
N ASP A 416 -4.15 18.97 -10.60
CA ASP A 416 -5.57 18.87 -10.98
C ASP A 416 -5.84 17.65 -11.86
N GLY A 417 -4.94 17.34 -12.81
CA GLY A 417 -5.07 16.15 -13.66
C GLY A 417 -4.92 14.87 -12.87
N PHE A 418 -3.99 14.83 -11.92
CA PHE A 418 -3.85 13.70 -11.00
C PHE A 418 -5.11 13.52 -10.14
N ARG A 419 -5.64 14.62 -9.57
CA ARG A 419 -6.88 14.59 -8.78
C ARG A 419 -8.05 14.04 -9.59
N ARG A 420 -8.24 14.49 -10.84
CA ARG A 420 -9.31 13.95 -11.70
C ARG A 420 -9.18 12.44 -11.90
N GLY A 421 -7.96 11.96 -12.21
CA GLY A 421 -7.71 10.54 -12.42
C GLY A 421 -7.92 9.69 -11.16
N LEU A 422 -7.47 10.18 -10.02
CA LEU A 422 -7.69 9.49 -8.73
C LEU A 422 -9.17 9.39 -8.38
N LEU A 423 -9.93 10.48 -8.54
CA LEU A 423 -11.38 10.46 -8.25
C LEU A 423 -12.13 9.56 -9.22
N GLU A 424 -11.74 9.53 -10.50
CA GLU A 424 -12.32 8.60 -11.47
C GLU A 424 -12.04 7.14 -11.09
N TYR A 425 -10.81 6.83 -10.67
CA TYR A 425 -10.45 5.50 -10.16
C TYR A 425 -11.28 5.11 -8.95
N ILE A 426 -11.40 5.98 -7.94
CA ILE A 426 -12.23 5.73 -6.76
C ILE A 426 -13.70 5.53 -7.14
N ASN A 427 -14.26 6.41 -7.97
CA ASN A 427 -15.66 6.32 -8.38
C ASN A 427 -16.00 5.02 -9.14
N ARG A 428 -15.06 4.50 -9.93
CA ARG A 428 -15.27 3.25 -10.70
C ARG A 428 -15.15 2.00 -9.85
N TYR A 429 -14.24 2.01 -8.89
CA TYR A 429 -13.83 0.79 -8.20
C TYR A 429 -14.16 0.77 -6.71
N ASP A 430 -14.88 1.77 -6.19
CA ASP A 430 -15.31 1.81 -4.80
C ASP A 430 -16.09 0.53 -4.40
N GLY A 431 -15.67 -0.08 -3.30
CA GLY A 431 -16.21 -1.34 -2.80
C GLY A 431 -15.81 -2.58 -3.62
N THR A 432 -14.79 -2.48 -4.45
CA THR A 432 -14.30 -3.57 -5.31
C THR A 432 -12.79 -3.78 -5.20
N ALA A 433 -12.30 -4.84 -5.85
CA ALA A 433 -10.89 -5.16 -5.99
C ALA A 433 -10.38 -4.76 -7.38
N ALA A 434 -9.31 -3.96 -7.46
CA ALA A 434 -8.79 -3.38 -8.68
C ALA A 434 -7.36 -3.82 -9.00
N THR A 435 -6.88 -3.47 -10.20
CA THR A 435 -5.53 -3.73 -10.70
C THR A 435 -4.76 -2.44 -10.95
N CYS A 436 -3.43 -2.55 -11.11
CA CYS A 436 -2.61 -1.42 -11.56
C CYS A 436 -3.05 -0.90 -12.95
N ASP A 437 -3.56 -1.78 -13.82
CA ASP A 437 -4.05 -1.39 -15.14
C ASP A 437 -5.35 -0.57 -15.04
N ASP A 438 -6.21 -0.87 -14.05
CA ASP A 438 -7.43 -0.09 -13.78
C ASP A 438 -7.10 1.36 -13.35
N PHE A 439 -6.07 1.52 -12.50
CA PHE A 439 -5.59 2.84 -12.11
C PHE A 439 -4.97 3.61 -13.29
N LEU A 440 -4.11 2.95 -14.08
CA LEU A 440 -3.51 3.54 -15.28
C LEU A 440 -4.59 3.99 -16.27
N ASN A 441 -5.61 3.16 -16.53
CA ASN A 441 -6.70 3.50 -17.44
C ASN A 441 -7.52 4.70 -16.92
N ALA A 442 -7.81 4.76 -15.61
CA ALA A 442 -8.51 5.91 -15.03
C ALA A 442 -7.69 7.20 -15.20
N MET A 443 -6.37 7.16 -15.01
CA MET A 443 -5.48 8.30 -15.23
C MET A 443 -5.44 8.72 -16.71
N ALA A 444 -5.32 7.77 -17.63
CA ALA A 444 -5.27 8.00 -19.07
C ALA A 444 -6.57 8.66 -19.59
N GLU A 445 -7.69 8.03 -19.30
CA GLU A 445 -9.00 8.46 -19.80
C GLU A 445 -9.43 9.83 -19.25
N SER A 446 -9.19 10.08 -17.93
CA SER A 446 -9.53 11.37 -17.29
C SER A 446 -8.70 12.54 -17.80
N ASN A 447 -7.53 12.26 -18.39
CA ASN A 447 -6.63 13.28 -18.92
C ASN A 447 -6.55 13.26 -20.45
N TYR A 448 -7.31 12.39 -21.13
CA TYR A 448 -7.35 12.25 -22.59
C TYR A 448 -5.98 11.96 -23.21
N GLU A 449 -5.14 11.14 -22.53
CA GLU A 449 -3.78 10.82 -22.93
C GLU A 449 -3.60 9.31 -23.16
N ASP A 450 -2.71 8.96 -24.09
CA ASP A 450 -2.29 7.57 -24.31
C ASP A 450 -1.13 7.20 -23.38
N LEU A 451 -1.41 6.37 -22.39
CA LEU A 451 -0.43 5.86 -21.45
C LEU A 451 -0.01 4.40 -21.71
N SER A 452 -0.26 3.88 -22.91
CA SER A 452 0.07 2.48 -23.25
C SER A 452 1.55 2.15 -23.08
N GLN A 453 2.45 3.10 -23.38
CA GLN A 453 3.89 2.94 -23.13
C GLN A 453 4.26 3.12 -21.66
N PHE A 454 3.51 3.93 -20.90
CA PHE A 454 3.74 4.13 -19.48
C PHE A 454 3.51 2.85 -18.67
N GLU A 455 2.64 1.92 -19.14
CA GLU A 455 2.43 0.59 -18.53
C GLU A 455 3.74 -0.17 -18.31
N LEU A 456 4.76 0.07 -19.12
CA LEU A 456 6.07 -0.59 -18.98
C LEU A 456 6.76 -0.31 -17.64
N TRP A 457 6.43 0.77 -16.95
CA TRP A 457 6.94 1.05 -15.60
C TRP A 457 6.48 0.00 -14.57
N TYR A 458 5.32 -0.62 -14.78
CA TYR A 458 4.78 -1.68 -13.92
C TYR A 458 5.41 -3.05 -14.19
N SER A 459 5.97 -3.28 -15.38
CA SER A 459 6.40 -4.60 -15.84
C SER A 459 7.91 -4.73 -16.06
N GLN A 460 8.65 -3.64 -16.21
CA GLN A 460 10.11 -3.65 -16.38
C GLN A 460 10.84 -3.35 -15.07
N ALA A 461 11.76 -4.26 -14.69
CA ALA A 461 12.64 -4.09 -13.53
C ALA A 461 13.88 -3.26 -13.88
N GLY A 462 14.53 -2.73 -12.84
CA GLY A 462 15.79 -1.99 -12.97
C GLY A 462 15.58 -0.48 -13.08
N THR A 463 16.60 0.28 -12.70
CA THR A 463 16.63 1.75 -12.76
C THR A 463 17.18 2.18 -14.12
N PRO A 464 16.41 2.93 -14.93
CA PRO A 464 16.91 3.44 -16.21
C PRO A 464 18.10 4.39 -16.03
N ARG A 465 19.09 4.28 -16.93
CA ARG A 465 20.23 5.19 -16.99
C ARG A 465 20.12 6.03 -18.24
N ILE A 466 20.15 7.35 -18.06
CA ILE A 466 19.99 8.31 -19.15
C ILE A 466 21.35 8.96 -19.45
N SER A 467 21.91 8.67 -20.62
CA SER A 467 23.10 9.39 -21.10
C SER A 467 22.67 10.74 -21.65
N VAL A 468 23.38 11.79 -21.25
CA VAL A 468 23.07 13.18 -21.55
C VAL A 468 24.17 13.78 -22.42
N GLU A 469 23.84 14.21 -23.63
CA GLU A 469 24.74 14.90 -24.53
C GLU A 469 24.18 16.29 -24.84
N THR A 470 25.03 17.30 -24.78
CA THR A 470 24.64 18.68 -25.05
C THR A 470 25.55 19.32 -26.12
N LYS A 471 24.96 20.13 -26.98
CA LYS A 471 25.69 20.89 -27.98
C LYS A 471 25.15 22.33 -28.04
N TRP A 472 26.02 23.31 -27.85
CA TRP A 472 25.68 24.72 -28.01
C TRP A 472 26.35 25.27 -29.25
N ASP A 473 25.56 25.96 -30.08
CA ASP A 473 26.03 26.70 -31.26
C ASP A 473 25.93 28.21 -30.98
N GLU A 474 27.06 28.84 -30.75
CA GLU A 474 27.16 30.27 -30.43
C GLU A 474 26.69 31.16 -31.59
N ILE A 475 26.92 30.75 -32.84
CA ILE A 475 26.55 31.54 -34.04
C ILE A 475 25.04 31.45 -34.28
N ALA A 476 24.51 30.22 -34.25
CA ALA A 476 23.08 29.97 -34.44
C ALA A 476 22.26 30.30 -33.18
N LYS A 477 22.90 30.51 -32.02
CA LYS A 477 22.26 30.68 -30.70
C LYS A 477 21.29 29.57 -30.37
N THR A 478 21.71 28.33 -30.63
CA THR A 478 20.90 27.14 -30.37
C THR A 478 21.60 26.23 -29.37
N PHE A 479 20.79 25.56 -28.53
CA PHE A 479 21.25 24.53 -27.62
C PHE A 479 20.50 23.23 -27.91
N THR A 480 21.22 22.18 -28.27
CA THR A 480 20.66 20.86 -28.53
C THR A 480 20.96 19.93 -27.36
N LEU A 481 19.91 19.36 -26.81
CA LEU A 481 19.95 18.31 -25.79
C LEU A 481 19.59 16.97 -26.44
N THR A 482 20.46 15.98 -26.31
CA THR A 482 20.19 14.60 -26.74
C THR A 482 20.21 13.68 -25.52
N LEU A 483 19.14 12.95 -25.35
CA LEU A 483 18.98 11.94 -24.29
C LEU A 483 18.92 10.54 -24.87
N ARG A 484 19.61 9.60 -24.23
CA ARG A 484 19.60 8.18 -24.59
C ARG A 484 19.30 7.35 -23.36
N GLN A 485 18.20 6.58 -23.37
CA GLN A 485 17.88 5.67 -22.27
C GLN A 485 18.57 4.32 -22.44
N ASN A 486 19.17 3.85 -21.34
CA ASN A 486 19.83 2.55 -21.25
C ASN A 486 19.15 1.74 -20.12
N ASN A 487 18.28 0.84 -20.53
CA ASN A 487 17.50 0.02 -19.59
C ASN A 487 18.23 -1.30 -19.35
N ARG A 488 18.19 -1.78 -18.09
CA ARG A 488 18.89 -2.99 -17.68
C ARG A 488 18.28 -4.25 -18.33
N THR A 489 19.14 -5.14 -18.82
CA THR A 489 18.75 -6.46 -19.29
C THR A 489 18.88 -7.49 -18.16
N PHE A 490 17.97 -8.46 -18.12
CA PHE A 490 17.99 -9.55 -17.15
C PHE A 490 18.06 -10.91 -17.87
N PRO A 491 18.85 -11.87 -17.35
CA PRO A 491 18.95 -13.20 -17.94
C PRO A 491 17.58 -13.88 -18.05
N GLY A 492 17.27 -14.40 -19.23
CA GLY A 492 16.00 -15.13 -19.49
C GLY A 492 14.76 -14.23 -19.62
N LYS A 493 14.91 -12.90 -19.58
CA LYS A 493 13.84 -11.95 -19.85
C LYS A 493 14.00 -11.34 -21.24
N PRO A 494 12.91 -10.87 -21.89
CA PRO A 494 12.98 -10.10 -23.13
C PRO A 494 13.87 -8.86 -22.97
N ALA A 495 14.41 -8.37 -24.08
CA ALA A 495 15.10 -7.09 -24.09
C ALA A 495 14.14 -5.97 -23.64
N PRO A 496 14.58 -5.05 -22.75
CA PRO A 496 13.73 -3.97 -22.29
C PRO A 496 13.36 -3.04 -23.45
N LYS A 497 12.14 -2.56 -23.43
CA LYS A 497 11.65 -1.54 -24.36
C LYS A 497 11.95 -0.13 -23.80
N PRO A 498 12.01 0.91 -24.65
CA PRO A 498 12.04 2.28 -24.20
C PRO A 498 10.86 2.59 -23.27
N LEU A 499 11.12 3.27 -22.15
CA LEU A 499 10.11 3.75 -21.22
C LEU A 499 9.68 5.17 -21.61
N MET A 500 8.45 5.55 -21.29
CA MET A 500 8.01 6.94 -21.30
C MET A 500 8.51 7.62 -20.03
N ILE A 501 9.51 8.52 -20.14
CA ILE A 501 10.19 9.14 -19.00
C ILE A 501 9.97 10.66 -19.04
N PRO A 502 9.24 11.24 -18.07
CA PRO A 502 9.11 12.68 -17.95
C PRO A 502 10.42 13.27 -17.39
N VAL A 503 11.09 14.11 -18.19
CA VAL A 503 12.35 14.75 -17.84
C VAL A 503 12.15 16.26 -17.74
N LYS A 504 12.12 16.79 -16.52
CA LYS A 504 12.02 18.22 -16.28
C LYS A 504 13.40 18.85 -16.31
N ILE A 505 13.55 19.92 -17.09
CA ILE A 505 14.84 20.60 -17.26
C ILE A 505 14.72 22.10 -17.06
N GLY A 506 15.86 22.73 -16.81
CA GLY A 506 16.11 24.16 -16.93
C GLY A 506 17.45 24.40 -17.61
N ILE A 507 17.69 25.62 -18.07
CA ILE A 507 18.97 26.03 -18.65
C ILE A 507 19.35 27.34 -17.98
N LEU A 508 20.57 27.42 -17.41
CA LEU A 508 21.09 28.61 -16.76
C LEU A 508 22.09 29.33 -17.69
N ASP A 509 22.09 30.66 -17.63
CA ASP A 509 23.11 31.50 -18.24
C ASP A 509 24.41 31.54 -17.39
N ASP A 510 25.42 32.26 -17.85
CA ASP A 510 26.71 32.42 -17.15
C ASP A 510 26.62 33.29 -15.88
N ALA A 511 25.52 34.02 -15.69
CA ALA A 511 25.23 34.79 -14.47
C ALA A 511 24.41 33.99 -13.44
N GLY A 512 23.93 32.80 -13.83
CA GLY A 512 23.13 31.93 -12.98
C GLY A 512 21.61 32.18 -13.03
N ASN A 513 21.14 32.90 -14.06
CA ASN A 513 19.72 33.10 -14.26
C ASN A 513 19.15 31.98 -15.16
N ASP A 514 17.94 31.54 -14.86
CA ASP A 514 17.22 30.64 -15.76
C ASP A 514 16.89 31.32 -17.09
N ILE A 515 17.22 30.65 -18.21
CA ILE A 515 16.92 31.12 -19.57
C ILE A 515 15.49 30.70 -19.95
N PRO A 516 14.69 31.61 -20.56
CA PRO A 516 13.41 31.21 -21.14
C PRO A 516 13.59 30.14 -22.23
N LEU A 517 12.82 29.03 -22.12
CA LEU A 517 12.97 27.84 -22.97
C LEU A 517 12.02 27.91 -24.18
N GLN A 518 12.59 27.98 -25.39
CA GLN A 518 11.84 27.95 -26.65
C GLN A 518 12.39 26.85 -27.55
N LEU A 519 11.57 25.83 -27.82
CA LEU A 519 11.95 24.79 -28.80
C LEU A 519 11.91 25.29 -30.23
N GLU A 520 12.66 24.61 -31.08
CA GLU A 520 12.59 24.84 -32.53
C GLU A 520 11.17 24.52 -33.02
N GLY A 521 10.57 25.47 -33.77
CA GLY A 521 9.19 25.38 -34.26
C GLY A 521 8.16 26.08 -33.37
N GLU A 522 8.52 26.57 -32.21
CA GLU A 522 7.62 27.35 -31.33
C GLU A 522 7.72 28.86 -31.64
N ASP A 523 6.60 29.55 -31.47
CA ASP A 523 6.52 31.00 -31.69
C ASP A 523 7.08 31.83 -30.51
N SER A 524 7.01 31.28 -29.29
CA SER A 524 7.43 31.95 -28.05
C SER A 524 8.01 30.96 -27.04
N PRO A 525 8.82 31.42 -26.07
CA PRO A 525 9.27 30.60 -24.97
C PRO A 525 8.09 30.08 -24.09
N ASP A 526 8.25 28.87 -23.57
CA ASP A 526 7.34 28.27 -22.61
C ASP A 526 8.04 28.10 -21.25
N GLY A 527 8.06 29.17 -20.46
CA GLY A 527 8.67 29.22 -19.14
C GLY A 527 10.19 29.09 -19.11
N THR A 528 10.74 28.89 -17.94
CA THR A 528 12.18 28.69 -17.67
C THR A 528 12.49 27.27 -17.19
N SER A 529 11.44 26.48 -16.92
CA SER A 529 11.51 25.07 -16.56
C SER A 529 10.53 24.30 -17.44
N ARG A 530 11.00 23.25 -18.12
CA ARG A 530 10.21 22.55 -19.15
C ARG A 530 10.22 21.05 -18.92
N LEU A 531 9.06 20.42 -19.11
CA LEU A 531 8.90 18.97 -19.12
C LEU A 531 9.10 18.44 -20.55
N LEU A 532 10.07 17.56 -20.73
CA LEU A 532 10.32 16.81 -21.97
C LEU A 532 9.89 15.36 -21.75
N ILE A 533 9.31 14.73 -22.76
CA ILE A 533 8.93 13.31 -22.70
C ILE A 533 9.93 12.51 -23.53
N LEU A 534 10.76 11.71 -22.84
CA LEU A 534 11.67 10.77 -23.48
C LEU A 534 10.98 9.42 -23.61
N ASP A 535 10.43 9.13 -24.78
CA ASP A 535 9.66 7.90 -25.08
C ASP A 535 10.35 7.02 -26.12
N GLU A 536 11.41 7.52 -26.77
CA GLU A 536 12.26 6.76 -27.68
C GLU A 536 13.59 6.35 -27.02
N ALA A 537 14.28 5.39 -27.62
CA ALA A 537 15.62 4.97 -27.16
C ALA A 537 16.63 6.13 -27.20
N VAL A 538 16.50 7.03 -28.17
CA VAL A 538 17.31 8.26 -28.33
C VAL A 538 16.42 9.35 -28.87
N GLN A 539 16.45 10.52 -28.24
CA GLN A 539 15.63 11.67 -28.65
C GLN A 539 16.39 12.97 -28.44
N SER A 540 16.16 13.95 -29.29
CA SER A 540 16.87 15.25 -29.27
C SER A 540 15.88 16.39 -29.33
N TRP A 541 16.19 17.45 -28.59
CA TRP A 541 15.46 18.72 -28.60
C TRP A 541 16.42 19.87 -28.83
N THR A 542 16.05 20.81 -29.70
CA THR A 542 16.84 22.02 -30.00
C THR A 542 16.10 23.25 -29.47
N PHE A 543 16.75 23.98 -28.57
CA PHE A 543 16.29 25.25 -28.01
C PHE A 543 16.90 26.42 -28.81
N ARG A 544 16.10 27.45 -29.04
CA ARG A 544 16.48 28.69 -29.71
C ARG A 544 16.73 29.83 -28.72
N ASN A 545 17.35 30.91 -29.25
CA ASN A 545 17.60 32.14 -28.49
C ASN A 545 18.50 31.96 -27.25
N VAL A 546 19.35 30.93 -27.26
CA VAL A 546 20.36 30.71 -26.23
C VAL A 546 21.62 31.50 -26.56
N SER A 547 21.67 32.75 -26.08
CA SER A 547 22.68 33.74 -26.50
C SER A 547 24.00 33.65 -25.73
N THR A 548 24.03 33.01 -24.58
CA THR A 548 25.21 32.79 -23.71
C THR A 548 25.49 31.30 -23.57
N LYS A 549 26.73 30.92 -23.18
CA LYS A 549 27.09 29.54 -22.96
C LYS A 549 26.19 28.94 -21.85
N PRO A 550 25.31 27.98 -22.19
CA PRO A 550 24.34 27.48 -21.26
C PRO A 550 24.91 26.42 -20.30
N LEU A 551 24.33 26.31 -19.10
CA LEU A 551 24.50 25.18 -18.23
C LEU A 551 23.14 24.47 -18.04
N LEU A 552 23.09 23.19 -18.38
CA LEU A 552 21.89 22.38 -18.24
C LEU A 552 21.62 22.07 -16.76
N SER A 553 20.40 22.26 -16.29
CA SER A 553 19.84 21.65 -15.08
C SER A 553 18.87 20.55 -15.51
N ILE A 554 19.13 19.29 -15.14
CA ILE A 554 18.35 18.13 -15.60
C ILE A 554 17.79 17.33 -14.44
N GLY A 555 16.55 16.87 -14.59
CA GLY A 555 15.85 16.09 -13.59
C GLY A 555 15.29 16.94 -12.47
N ARG A 556 14.91 18.19 -12.73
CA ARG A 556 14.30 19.12 -11.75
C ARG A 556 13.13 18.47 -11.06
N GLY A 557 13.02 18.66 -9.72
CA GLY A 557 12.03 18.04 -8.86
C GLY A 557 12.16 16.52 -8.78
N PHE A 558 13.27 15.94 -9.28
CA PHE A 558 13.42 14.50 -9.47
C PHE A 558 12.23 13.91 -10.22
N SER A 559 11.99 14.42 -11.43
CA SER A 559 10.79 14.19 -12.25
C SER A 559 10.53 12.74 -12.66
N ALA A 560 11.55 11.86 -12.54
CA ALA A 560 11.44 10.42 -12.78
C ALA A 560 12.50 9.64 -11.98
N PRO A 561 12.23 8.37 -11.60
CA PRO A 561 13.17 7.52 -10.86
C PRO A 561 14.26 6.94 -11.78
N VAL A 562 15.16 7.80 -12.25
CA VAL A 562 16.22 7.46 -13.20
C VAL A 562 17.58 7.99 -12.71
N ILE A 563 18.65 7.51 -13.34
CA ILE A 563 20.01 8.00 -13.11
C ILE A 563 20.48 8.73 -14.37
N PHE A 564 20.72 10.04 -14.26
CA PHE A 564 21.32 10.82 -15.33
C PHE A 564 22.85 10.69 -15.30
N ASN A 565 23.44 10.25 -16.42
CA ASN A 565 24.88 10.23 -16.62
C ASN A 565 25.27 11.53 -17.33
N THR A 566 25.71 12.49 -16.55
CA THR A 566 26.16 13.81 -17.00
C THR A 566 27.67 13.96 -16.78
N GLU A 567 28.34 14.75 -17.61
CA GLU A 567 29.76 15.06 -17.49
C GLU A 567 29.98 16.45 -16.87
N TYR A 568 29.27 16.76 -15.77
CA TYR A 568 29.49 18.02 -15.06
C TYR A 568 30.87 18.08 -14.42
N THR A 569 31.57 19.23 -14.60
CA THR A 569 32.75 19.54 -13.79
C THR A 569 32.36 19.90 -12.35
N ARG A 570 33.34 19.92 -11.45
CA ARG A 570 33.09 20.34 -10.06
C ARG A 570 32.59 21.79 -9.98
N GLU A 571 33.14 22.66 -10.85
CA GLU A 571 32.76 24.06 -10.94
C GLU A 571 31.29 24.20 -11.40
N GLN A 572 30.88 23.39 -12.37
CA GLN A 572 29.48 23.37 -12.85
C GLN A 572 28.54 22.88 -11.79
N LEU A 573 28.88 21.82 -11.04
CA LEU A 573 28.07 21.33 -9.92
C LEU A 573 27.98 22.39 -8.80
N ALA A 574 29.07 23.07 -8.47
CA ALA A 574 29.06 24.15 -7.49
C ALA A 574 28.24 25.35 -7.96
N PHE A 575 28.23 25.61 -9.26
CA PHE A 575 27.42 26.66 -9.86
C PHE A 575 25.94 26.33 -9.80
N LEU A 576 25.54 25.11 -10.21
CA LEU A 576 24.15 24.62 -10.06
C LEU A 576 23.69 24.67 -8.60
N ALA A 577 24.49 24.17 -7.68
CA ALA A 577 24.16 24.17 -6.25
C ALA A 577 23.92 25.59 -5.67
N ARG A 578 24.43 26.62 -6.32
CA ARG A 578 24.28 28.03 -5.88
C ARG A 578 23.16 28.76 -6.60
N HIS A 579 22.89 28.42 -7.85
CA HIS A 579 22.09 29.24 -8.77
C HIS A 579 20.86 28.54 -9.33
N ASP A 580 20.78 27.19 -9.28
CA ASP A 580 19.60 26.47 -9.77
C ASP A 580 18.36 26.87 -8.97
N SER A 581 17.27 27.08 -9.67
CA SER A 581 15.98 27.43 -9.05
C SER A 581 15.21 26.21 -8.51
N ASP A 582 15.75 24.97 -8.76
CA ASP A 582 15.15 23.71 -8.27
C ASP A 582 15.67 23.32 -6.88
#